data_b467a0e4101aed740980f8841e9f267f
#
_entry.id   b467a0e4101aed740980f8841e9f267f
#
_cell.length_a   1.000
_cell.length_b   1.000
_cell.length_c   1.000
_cell.angle_alpha   90.00
_cell.angle_beta   90.00
_cell.angle_gamma   90.00
#
_symmetry.space_group_name_H-M   'P 1'
#
loop_
_entity.id
_entity.type
_entity.pdbx_description
1 polymer ?
#
loop_
_entity_poly.entity_id
_entity_poly.type
_entity_poly.pdbx_seq_one_letter_code
_entity_poly.pdbx_strand_id
1 'polypeptide(L)'
;MQDSIKLAQLSDGYRYNSDSLLLADFVLEMGIKNQVLEVGSGCGIIGILLKKFVSNLDLSLLDIQQENIELIHRNLKQNNIQAEVLHEDFRNFQNDKKFDFIVCNPPFYRDGAH
;
A
#
# COMPACT_ATOMS: atom_id res chain seq x y z
N MET A 1 -10.23 15.71 -6.18
CA MET A 1 -9.85 15.18 -6.45
C MET A 1 -9.76 14.64 -7.13
N GLN A 2 -9.90 14.58 -7.65
CA GLN A 2 -9.63 14.08 -8.12
C GLN A 2 -9.49 13.17 -8.88
N ASP A 3 -8.58 12.83 -9.10
CA ASP A 3 -8.44 11.73 -9.99
C ASP A 3 -9.22 10.59 -9.50
N SER A 4 -9.89 9.90 -10.35
CA SER A 4 -10.54 8.68 -9.92
C SER A 4 -9.49 7.57 -9.84
N ILE A 5 -9.59 6.79 -8.80
CA ILE A 5 -8.73 5.64 -8.58
C ILE A 5 -9.59 4.40 -8.65
N LYS A 6 -9.20 3.48 -9.53
CA LYS A 6 -9.93 2.25 -9.72
C LYS A 6 -9.31 1.18 -8.85
N LEU A 7 -10.14 0.54 -8.04
CA LEU A 7 -9.66 -0.48 -7.12
C LEU A 7 -10.46 -1.75 -7.27
N ALA A 8 -9.77 -2.86 -7.21
CA ALA A 8 -10.38 -4.16 -7.04
C ALA A 8 -10.20 -4.58 -5.59
N GLN A 9 -11.21 -5.16 -5.01
CA GLN A 9 -11.18 -5.62 -3.63
C GLN A 9 -11.76 -7.01 -3.57
N LEU A 10 -11.21 -7.83 -2.69
CA LEU A 10 -11.78 -9.12 -2.42
C LEU A 10 -13.10 -8.91 -1.68
N SER A 11 -14.09 -9.74 -1.99
CA SER A 11 -15.40 -9.59 -1.37
C SER A 11 -15.33 -9.75 0.14
N ASP A 12 -14.43 -10.61 0.62
CA ASP A 12 -14.26 -10.86 2.04
C ASP A 12 -13.00 -10.24 2.60
N GLY A 13 -12.27 -9.49 1.79
CA GLY A 13 -10.99 -9.00 2.19
C GLY A 13 -11.00 -7.55 2.62
N TYR A 14 -9.82 -6.99 2.59
CA TYR A 14 -9.66 -5.61 2.98
C TYR A 14 -10.46 -4.68 2.07
N ARG A 15 -11.11 -3.72 2.68
CA ARG A 15 -11.80 -2.67 1.95
C ARG A 15 -11.21 -1.34 2.37
N TYR A 16 -10.89 -0.51 1.39
CA TYR A 16 -10.44 0.80 1.75
C TYR A 16 -11.66 1.63 2.18
N ASN A 17 -11.39 2.63 2.99
CA ASN A 17 -12.42 3.49 3.52
C ASN A 17 -11.80 4.85 3.77
N SER A 18 -12.55 5.71 4.45
CA SER A 18 -12.05 7.05 4.72
C SER A 18 -10.78 7.03 5.56
N ASP A 19 -10.60 6.00 6.39
CA ASP A 19 -9.38 5.91 7.20
C ASP A 19 -8.15 5.75 6.33
N SER A 20 -8.25 4.93 5.27
CA SER A 20 -7.14 4.77 4.34
C SER A 20 -6.80 6.10 3.66
N LEU A 21 -7.82 6.83 3.25
CA LEU A 21 -7.60 8.12 2.61
C LEU A 21 -6.97 9.12 3.55
N LEU A 22 -7.42 9.12 4.80
CA LEU A 22 -6.84 10.01 5.81
C LEU A 22 -5.40 9.66 6.09
N LEU A 23 -5.09 8.38 6.17
CA LEU A 23 -3.71 7.96 6.40
C LEU A 23 -2.81 8.38 5.24
N ALA A 24 -3.28 8.19 4.02
CA ALA A 24 -2.49 8.60 2.85
C ALA A 24 -2.25 10.11 2.88
N ASP A 25 -3.28 10.86 3.20
CA ASP A 25 -3.17 12.30 3.26
C ASP A 25 -2.16 12.73 4.32
N PHE A 26 -2.23 12.11 5.49
CA PHE A 26 -1.30 12.39 6.57
C PHE A 26 0.14 12.11 6.15
N VAL A 27 0.36 10.96 5.51
CA VAL A 27 1.70 10.59 5.07
C VAL A 27 2.22 11.56 4.02
N LEU A 28 1.34 12.00 3.11
CA LEU A 28 1.74 12.95 2.09
C LEU A 28 2.19 14.27 2.71
N GLU A 29 1.53 14.69 3.78
CA GLU A 29 1.91 15.92 4.45
C GLU A 29 3.28 15.83 5.12
N MET A 30 3.75 14.64 5.37
CA MET A 30 5.08 14.46 5.93
C MET A 30 6.20 14.66 4.92
N GLY A 31 5.85 14.85 3.64
CA GLY A 31 6.83 15.14 2.62
C GLY A 31 7.62 13.93 2.18
N ILE A 32 6.95 12.79 2.01
CA ILE A 32 7.65 11.57 1.59
C ILE A 32 8.25 11.76 0.21
N LYS A 33 9.38 11.11 0.00
CA LYS A 33 10.09 11.16 -1.26
C LYS A 33 11.05 9.98 -1.33
N ASN A 34 11.54 9.73 -2.54
CA ASN A 34 12.56 8.72 -2.81
C ASN A 34 12.03 7.32 -2.56
N GLN A 35 12.65 6.54 -1.71
CA GLN A 35 12.33 5.14 -1.55
C GLN A 35 11.39 4.92 -0.38
N VAL A 36 10.22 4.40 -0.67
CA VAL A 36 9.15 4.22 0.31
C VAL A 36 8.71 2.78 0.30
N LEU A 37 8.62 2.19 1.49
CA LEU A 37 8.08 0.84 1.67
C LEU A 37 6.78 0.92 2.45
N GLU A 38 5.74 0.31 1.92
CA GLU A 38 4.50 0.12 2.67
C GLU A 38 4.41 -1.32 3.13
N VAL A 39 4.25 -1.52 4.43
CA VAL A 39 4.12 -2.83 5.04
C VAL A 39 2.66 -3.10 5.34
N GLY A 40 2.16 -4.25 4.91
CA GLY A 40 0.77 -4.60 5.09
C GLY A 40 -0.11 -3.86 4.10
N SER A 41 0.24 -3.95 2.83
CA SER A 41 -0.37 -3.11 1.81
C SER A 41 -1.83 -3.44 1.51
N GLY A 42 -2.27 -4.65 1.82
CA GLY A 42 -3.65 -5.04 1.54
C GLY A 42 -3.95 -4.97 0.05
N CYS A 43 -4.86 -4.09 -0.33
CA CYS A 43 -5.19 -3.91 -1.75
C CYS A 43 -4.29 -2.87 -2.43
N GLY A 44 -3.41 -2.25 -1.68
CA GLY A 44 -2.47 -1.29 -2.23
C GLY A 44 -2.96 0.14 -2.31
N ILE A 45 -4.12 0.44 -1.72
CA ILE A 45 -4.74 1.75 -1.90
C ILE A 45 -3.83 2.88 -1.42
N ILE A 46 -3.18 2.71 -0.27
CA ILE A 46 -2.38 3.80 0.28
C ILE A 46 -1.19 4.06 -0.62
N GLY A 47 -0.45 3.00 -1.00
CA GLY A 47 0.68 3.17 -1.88
C GLY A 47 0.31 3.77 -3.21
N ILE A 48 -0.83 3.34 -3.77
CA ILE A 48 -1.30 3.87 -5.05
C ILE A 48 -1.60 5.36 -4.92
N LEU A 49 -2.27 5.75 -3.84
CA LEU A 49 -2.54 7.17 -3.61
C LEU A 49 -1.26 7.96 -3.47
N LEU A 50 -0.30 7.44 -2.71
CA LEU A 50 0.97 8.14 -2.54
C LEU A 50 1.65 8.36 -3.88
N LYS A 51 1.68 7.33 -4.72
CA LYS A 51 2.35 7.44 -6.01
C LYS A 51 1.59 8.35 -6.98
N LYS A 52 0.27 8.43 -6.84
CA LYS A 52 -0.52 9.34 -7.65
C LYS A 52 -0.13 10.78 -7.39
N PHE A 53 0.13 11.12 -6.14
CA PHE A 53 0.45 12.49 -5.78
C PHE A 53 1.93 12.79 -5.83
N VAL A 54 2.78 11.77 -5.69
CA VAL A 54 4.23 11.93 -5.78
C VAL A 54 4.73 10.91 -6.77
N SER A 55 4.66 11.24 -8.04
CA SER A 55 4.82 10.26 -9.12
C SER A 55 6.20 9.67 -9.21
N ASN A 56 7.21 10.34 -8.67
CA ASN A 56 8.58 9.84 -8.77
C ASN A 56 9.03 9.02 -7.57
N LEU A 57 8.09 8.60 -6.71
CA LEU A 57 8.44 7.70 -5.62
C LEU A 57 8.94 6.36 -6.16
N ASP A 58 9.95 5.82 -5.50
CA ASP A 58 10.37 4.43 -5.70
C ASP A 58 9.61 3.62 -4.65
N LEU A 59 8.47 3.10 -5.03
CA LEU A 59 7.51 2.52 -4.11
C LEU A 59 7.63 1.01 -4.08
N SER A 60 7.67 0.45 -2.88
CA SER A 60 7.61 -1.00 -2.67
C SER A 60 6.42 -1.31 -1.77
N LEU A 61 5.66 -2.32 -2.14
CA LEU A 61 4.47 -2.74 -1.41
C LEU A 61 4.68 -4.16 -0.93
N LEU A 62 4.53 -4.37 0.37
CA LEU A 62 4.82 -5.66 0.97
C LEU A 62 3.59 -6.19 1.67
N ASP A 63 3.27 -7.44 1.42
CA ASP A 63 2.18 -8.10 2.11
C ASP A 63 2.51 -9.59 2.22
N ILE A 64 1.97 -10.22 3.25
CA ILE A 64 2.24 -11.62 3.51
C ILE A 64 1.21 -12.53 2.84
N GLN A 65 0.05 -11.99 2.47
CA GLN A 65 -1.05 -12.81 1.96
C GLN A 65 -1.03 -12.83 0.45
N GLN A 66 -1.05 -14.03 -0.11
CA GLN A 66 -1.02 -14.21 -1.56
C GLN A 66 -2.19 -13.52 -2.24
N GLU A 67 -3.37 -13.59 -1.63
CA GLU A 67 -4.55 -12.95 -2.22
C GLU A 67 -4.36 -11.44 -2.35
N ASN A 68 -3.71 -10.85 -1.36
CA ASN A 68 -3.46 -9.42 -1.42
C ASN A 68 -2.43 -9.08 -2.47
N ILE A 69 -1.43 -9.94 -2.65
CA ILE A 69 -0.42 -9.72 -3.68
C ILE A 69 -1.07 -9.66 -5.06
N GLU A 70 -1.98 -10.59 -5.33
CA GLU A 70 -2.67 -10.61 -6.62
C GLU A 70 -3.53 -9.38 -6.80
N LEU A 71 -4.18 -8.95 -5.73
CA LEU A 71 -5.02 -7.78 -5.75
C LEU A 71 -4.20 -6.52 -5.99
N ILE A 72 -3.04 -6.43 -5.35
CA ILE A 72 -2.13 -5.31 -5.53
C ILE A 72 -1.71 -5.21 -7.00
N HIS A 73 -1.29 -6.33 -7.59
CA HIS A 73 -0.88 -6.32 -9.00
C HIS A 73 -1.99 -5.83 -9.90
N ARG A 74 -3.21 -6.28 -9.65
CA ARG A 74 -4.35 -5.86 -10.45
C ARG A 74 -4.61 -4.37 -10.31
N ASN A 75 -4.54 -3.86 -9.08
CA ASN A 75 -4.80 -2.45 -8.85
C ASN A 75 -3.71 -1.56 -9.40
N LEU A 76 -2.46 -1.99 -9.32
CA LEU A 76 -1.36 -1.26 -9.94
C LEU A 76 -1.59 -1.14 -11.45
N LYS A 77 -1.96 -2.25 -12.07
CA LYS A 77 -2.19 -2.26 -13.51
C LYS A 77 -3.35 -1.36 -13.90
N GLN A 78 -4.45 -1.45 -13.15
CA GLN A 78 -5.62 -0.65 -13.47
C GLN A 78 -5.39 0.84 -13.31
N ASN A 79 -4.46 1.20 -12.44
CA ASN A 79 -4.15 2.61 -12.20
C ASN A 79 -2.89 3.08 -12.90
N ASN A 80 -2.27 2.20 -13.67
CA ASN A 80 -1.08 2.54 -14.45
C ASN A 80 0.06 3.00 -13.55
N ILE A 81 0.23 2.30 -12.44
CA ILE A 81 1.23 2.62 -11.43
C ILE A 81 2.27 1.51 -11.40
N GLN A 82 3.53 1.88 -11.34
CA GLN A 82 4.62 0.93 -11.20
C GLN A 82 5.13 0.94 -9.78
N ALA A 83 5.30 -0.25 -9.22
CA ALA A 83 5.83 -0.41 -7.87
C ALA A 83 6.37 -1.81 -7.75
N GLU A 84 7.33 -1.98 -6.85
CA GLU A 84 7.81 -3.31 -6.52
C GLU A 84 6.83 -3.95 -5.56
N VAL A 85 6.50 -5.21 -5.79
CA VAL A 85 5.56 -5.94 -4.94
C VAL A 85 6.31 -7.09 -4.29
N LEU A 86 6.26 -7.13 -2.97
CA LEU A 86 7.02 -8.10 -2.19
C LEU A 86 6.06 -8.97 -1.40
N HIS A 87 6.10 -10.27 -1.68
CA HIS A 87 5.27 -11.24 -0.98
C HIS A 87 6.12 -11.84 0.14
N GLU A 88 6.14 -11.17 1.29
CA GLU A 88 7.04 -11.55 2.36
C GLU A 88 6.46 -11.23 3.71
N ASP A 89 7.00 -11.90 4.73
CA ASP A 89 6.70 -11.58 6.10
C ASP A 89 7.73 -10.55 6.55
N PHE A 90 7.26 -9.39 6.97
CA PHE A 90 8.16 -8.30 7.32
C PHE A 90 9.15 -8.69 8.42
N ARG A 91 8.75 -9.60 9.30
CA ARG A 91 9.64 -10.04 10.38
C ARG A 91 10.88 -10.74 9.86
N ASN A 92 10.77 -11.34 8.68
CA ASN A 92 11.89 -12.06 8.06
C ASN A 92 12.42 -11.34 6.83
N PHE A 93 11.93 -10.14 6.60
CA PHE A 93 12.25 -9.41 5.39
C PHE A 93 13.68 -8.89 5.44
N GLN A 94 14.43 -9.17 4.40
CA GLN A 94 15.78 -8.65 4.22
C GLN A 94 15.90 -8.14 2.80
N ASN A 95 16.49 -6.97 2.68
CA ASN A 95 16.59 -6.35 1.38
C ASN A 95 17.77 -5.39 1.42
N ASP A 96 18.54 -5.36 0.35
CA ASP A 96 19.69 -4.44 0.27
C ASP A 96 19.24 -3.01 0.04
N LYS A 97 18.03 -2.81 -0.41
CA LYS A 97 17.51 -1.47 -0.64
C LYS A 97 17.27 -0.78 0.68
N LYS A 98 17.66 0.47 0.75
CA LYS A 98 17.43 1.29 1.93
C LYS A 98 16.23 2.18 1.67
N PHE A 99 15.30 2.16 2.60
CA PHE A 99 14.08 2.94 2.45
C PHE A 99 14.20 4.22 3.24
N ASP A 100 13.76 5.30 2.63
CA ASP A 100 13.74 6.60 3.31
C ASP A 100 12.54 6.72 4.21
N PHE A 101 11.45 6.05 3.86
CA PHE A 101 10.22 6.06 4.64
C PHE A 101 9.63 4.66 4.67
N ILE A 102 9.13 4.26 5.82
CA ILE A 102 8.41 3.01 5.95
C ILE A 102 7.05 3.34 6.54
N VAL A 103 6.01 2.98 5.81
CA VAL A 103 4.63 3.21 6.23
C VAL A 103 4.04 1.87 6.60
N CYS A 104 3.55 1.76 7.83
CA CYS A 104 2.90 0.55 8.28
C CYS A 104 1.40 0.75 8.27
N ASN A 105 0.72 -0.19 7.65
CA ASN A 105 -0.73 -0.16 7.57
C ASN A 105 -1.26 -1.46 8.14
N PRO A 106 -1.22 -1.61 9.47
CA PRO A 106 -1.61 -2.88 10.07
C PRO A 106 -3.10 -3.13 9.87
N PRO A 107 -3.48 -4.40 9.81
CA PRO A 107 -4.90 -4.71 9.69
C PRO A 107 -5.63 -4.28 10.93
N PHE A 108 -6.89 -3.90 10.75
CA PHE A 108 -7.75 -3.59 11.86
C PHE A 108 -8.51 -4.84 12.24
N TYR A 109 -8.41 -5.24 13.49
CA TYR A 109 -9.13 -6.39 14.00
C TYR A 109 -10.31 -5.91 14.81
N ARG A 110 -11.43 -6.55 14.59
CA ARG A 110 -12.55 -6.36 15.49
C ARG A 110 -12.21 -7.01 16.79
N ASP A 111 -12.72 -6.47 17.83
CA ASP A 111 -12.45 -7.02 19.11
C ASP A 111 -12.70 -8.49 19.17
N GLY A 112 -13.77 -8.95 18.69
CA GLY A 112 -14.05 -10.36 18.73
C GLY A 112 -13.20 -11.18 17.80
N ALA A 113 -12.42 -10.56 16.98
CA ALA A 113 -11.63 -11.27 15.97
C ALA A 113 -10.30 -11.74 16.52
N HIS A 114 -10.06 -11.46 17.77
CA HIS A 114 -8.74 -11.82 18.29
C HIS A 114 -8.76 -12.07 19.76
#